data_ef1f3feac3366f32a180a0d7c3995bb7
#
_entry.id   ef1f3feac3366f32a180a0d7c3995bb7
#
_cell.length_a   1.000
_cell.length_b   1.000
_cell.length_c   1.000
_cell.angle_alpha   90.00
_cell.angle_beta   90.00
_cell.angle_gamma   90.00
#
_symmetry.space_group_name_H-M   'P 1'
#
loop_
_entity.id
_entity.type
_entity.pdbx_description
1 polymer ?
#
loop_
_entity_poly.entity_id
_entity_poly.type
_entity_poly.pdbx_seq_one_letter_code
_entity_poly.pdbx_strand_id
1 'polypeptide(L)'
;MPLDSFHPAVARWFDGTFPGPTAAQVAAWPAIMAGCHTLVAAPTGSGKTLTAFLAAIDALVREGLANGGQLPDQTRVIYVSPLKALSNDIALNLEAPLAGIGAALAELGLPEVEIRAVVRTGDTPQAERARLRRKPPHILVTTPESLYVLLGSASGRAMLGTVRSVIVDEIHALADDKRGSHLSLSLERLEALCGRPLLRIGLSATQKPVEEVARFLVGAGNVYPTRADLPQRPSLRGGGTDGVGAVHGGSASIEVPDCAIVDIGYAQQRDLALELPPTPLSAVMSNEQWEQVYVRLV
;
A
#
# COMPACT_ATOMS: atom_id res chain seq x y z
N MET A 1 -13.23 10.56 14.98
CA MET A 1 -11.78 10.24 15.04
C MET A 1 -11.34 9.46 13.81
N PRO A 2 -10.07 9.38 13.43
CA PRO A 2 -9.66 8.67 12.19
C PRO A 2 -10.05 7.19 12.15
N LEU A 3 -10.20 6.55 13.31
CA LEU A 3 -10.57 5.13 13.45
C LEU A 3 -12.08 4.88 13.51
N ASP A 4 -12.91 5.90 13.59
CA ASP A 4 -14.39 5.75 13.70
C ASP A 4 -15.02 5.10 12.45
N SER A 5 -14.31 5.15 11.31
CA SER A 5 -14.74 4.51 10.06
C SER A 5 -14.42 3.01 10.01
N PHE A 6 -13.54 2.52 10.88
CA PHE A 6 -13.18 1.10 10.95
C PHE A 6 -14.19 0.30 11.79
N HIS A 7 -14.22 -1.01 11.54
CA HIS A 7 -14.97 -1.92 12.40
C HIS A 7 -14.41 -1.89 13.83
N PRO A 8 -15.24 -1.94 14.89
CA PRO A 8 -14.78 -1.84 16.28
C PRO A 8 -13.64 -2.79 16.66
N ALA A 9 -13.62 -4.02 16.15
CA ALA A 9 -12.52 -4.95 16.40
C ALA A 9 -11.19 -4.48 15.79
N VAL A 10 -11.23 -3.88 14.60
CA VAL A 10 -10.04 -3.34 13.92
C VAL A 10 -9.51 -2.11 14.66
N ALA A 11 -10.41 -1.18 15.02
CA ALA A 11 -10.07 0.01 15.78
C ALA A 11 -9.49 -0.36 17.15
N ARG A 12 -10.12 -1.29 17.87
CA ARG A 12 -9.65 -1.77 19.19
C ARG A 12 -8.25 -2.39 19.14
N TRP A 13 -7.99 -3.23 18.14
CA TRP A 13 -6.65 -3.78 17.93
C TRP A 13 -5.62 -2.69 17.69
N PHE A 14 -5.93 -1.73 16.84
CA PHE A 14 -5.03 -0.64 16.50
C PHE A 14 -4.71 0.22 17.73
N ASP A 15 -5.73 0.65 18.49
CA ASP A 15 -5.58 1.46 19.70
C ASP A 15 -4.80 0.74 20.80
N GLY A 16 -4.93 -0.60 20.87
CA GLY A 16 -4.18 -1.42 21.82
C GLY A 16 -2.73 -1.69 21.40
N THR A 17 -2.39 -1.46 20.13
CA THR A 17 -1.06 -1.79 19.56
C THR A 17 -0.20 -0.56 19.33
N PHE A 18 -0.80 0.56 18.95
CA PHE A 18 -0.11 1.79 18.56
C PHE A 18 -0.53 2.98 19.41
N PRO A 19 0.36 3.95 19.64
CA PRO A 19 0.02 5.15 20.40
C PRO A 19 -0.98 6.08 19.68
N GLY A 20 -1.21 5.85 18.40
CA GLY A 20 -2.15 6.58 17.55
C GLY A 20 -1.79 6.51 16.07
N PRO A 21 -2.70 6.93 15.19
CA PRO A 21 -2.47 6.91 13.76
C PRO A 21 -1.45 7.97 13.32
N THR A 22 -0.61 7.62 12.35
CA THR A 22 0.33 8.55 11.72
C THR A 22 -0.40 9.54 10.82
N ALA A 23 0.26 10.66 10.47
CA ALA A 23 -0.31 11.65 9.55
C ALA A 23 -0.70 11.03 8.19
N ALA A 24 0.10 10.09 7.68
CA ALA A 24 -0.19 9.36 6.45
C ALA A 24 -1.47 8.53 6.57
N GLN A 25 -1.67 7.84 7.69
CA GLN A 25 -2.86 7.04 7.97
C GLN A 25 -4.12 7.91 8.09
N VAL A 26 -4.05 8.97 8.87
CA VAL A 26 -5.17 9.92 9.04
C VAL A 26 -5.63 10.50 7.70
N ALA A 27 -4.68 10.88 6.84
CA ALA A 27 -5.00 11.48 5.54
C ALA A 27 -5.49 10.46 4.51
N ALA A 28 -4.98 9.21 4.51
CA ALA A 28 -5.26 8.23 3.47
C ALA A 28 -6.55 7.41 3.73
N TRP A 29 -6.82 7.01 4.98
CA TRP A 29 -7.96 6.14 5.28
C TRP A 29 -9.32 6.67 4.80
N PRO A 30 -9.66 7.95 4.94
CA PRO A 30 -10.94 8.45 4.44
C PRO A 30 -11.13 8.22 2.93
N ALA A 31 -10.09 8.45 2.13
CA ALA A 31 -10.14 8.23 0.69
C ALA A 31 -10.23 6.75 0.33
N ILE A 32 -9.43 5.89 0.96
CA ILE A 32 -9.43 4.44 0.73
C ILE A 32 -10.80 3.85 1.11
N MET A 33 -11.34 4.21 2.27
CA MET A 33 -12.63 3.72 2.76
C MET A 33 -13.82 4.21 1.90
N ALA A 34 -13.68 5.37 1.26
CA ALA A 34 -14.65 5.87 0.27
C ALA A 34 -14.51 5.17 -1.11
N GLY A 35 -13.57 4.24 -1.27
CA GLY A 35 -13.33 3.54 -2.53
C GLY A 35 -12.60 4.39 -3.58
N CYS A 36 -11.90 5.46 -3.17
CA CYS A 36 -11.10 6.28 -4.07
C CYS A 36 -9.73 5.65 -4.32
N HIS A 37 -9.27 5.64 -5.58
CA HIS A 37 -7.87 5.34 -5.85
C HIS A 37 -7.00 6.27 -4.99
N THR A 38 -5.96 5.73 -4.37
CA THR A 38 -5.18 6.52 -3.39
C THR A 38 -3.70 6.22 -3.55
N LEU A 39 -2.90 7.28 -3.70
CA LEU A 39 -1.44 7.22 -3.65
C LEU A 39 -0.98 7.81 -2.31
N VAL A 40 -0.26 7.02 -1.53
CA VAL A 40 0.34 7.44 -0.26
C VAL A 40 1.84 7.61 -0.46
N ALA A 41 2.28 8.86 -0.58
CA ALA A 41 3.69 9.24 -0.67
C ALA A 41 4.17 9.74 0.70
N ALA A 42 5.01 8.95 1.35
CA ALA A 42 5.50 9.26 2.69
C ALA A 42 6.83 8.55 2.97
N PRO A 43 7.67 9.03 3.90
CA PRO A 43 8.94 8.41 4.25
C PRO A 43 8.79 6.97 4.73
N THR A 44 9.88 6.20 4.68
CA THR A 44 9.94 4.86 5.29
C THR A 44 9.67 4.97 6.80
N GLY A 45 8.96 3.99 7.37
CA GLY A 45 8.56 4.02 8.78
C GLY A 45 7.32 4.86 9.10
N SER A 46 6.69 5.53 8.12
CA SER A 46 5.45 6.31 8.31
C SER A 46 4.17 5.47 8.43
N GLY A 47 4.26 4.15 8.42
CA GLY A 47 3.11 3.25 8.50
C GLY A 47 2.32 3.06 7.19
N LYS A 48 2.90 3.43 6.03
CA LYS A 48 2.24 3.30 4.70
C LYS A 48 1.67 1.91 4.45
N THR A 49 2.48 0.88 4.65
CA THR A 49 2.11 -0.51 4.36
C THR A 49 0.92 -0.94 5.21
N LEU A 50 0.96 -0.63 6.51
CA LEU A 50 -0.17 -0.89 7.41
C LEU A 50 -1.41 -0.08 7.02
N THR A 51 -1.26 1.15 6.50
CA THR A 51 -2.40 1.97 6.03
C THR A 51 -3.25 1.20 5.02
N ALA A 52 -2.62 0.62 4.02
CA ALA A 52 -3.31 -0.12 2.96
C ALA A 52 -3.86 -1.47 3.45
N PHE A 53 -3.05 -2.23 4.21
CA PHE A 53 -3.49 -3.53 4.73
C PHE A 53 -4.63 -3.41 5.73
N LEU A 54 -4.59 -2.43 6.63
CA LEU A 54 -5.65 -2.28 7.63
C LEU A 54 -7.02 -2.00 7.00
N ALA A 55 -7.07 -1.15 5.99
CA ALA A 55 -8.29 -0.89 5.24
C ALA A 55 -8.77 -2.14 4.47
N ALA A 56 -7.85 -2.91 3.89
CA ALA A 56 -8.18 -4.16 3.20
C ALA A 56 -8.68 -5.25 4.17
N ILE A 57 -8.07 -5.36 5.35
CA ILE A 57 -8.49 -6.29 6.41
C ILE A 57 -9.86 -5.89 6.94
N ASP A 58 -10.11 -4.60 7.19
CA ASP A 58 -11.42 -4.10 7.64
C ASP A 58 -12.54 -4.49 6.68
N ALA A 59 -12.31 -4.31 5.38
CA ALA A 59 -13.27 -4.70 4.36
C ALA A 59 -13.58 -6.21 4.37
N LEU A 60 -12.56 -7.06 4.58
CA LEU A 60 -12.71 -8.51 4.70
C LEU A 60 -13.41 -8.91 6.01
N VAL A 61 -13.08 -8.27 7.13
CA VAL A 61 -13.77 -8.49 8.41
C VAL A 61 -15.27 -8.18 8.27
N ARG A 62 -15.62 -7.03 7.69
CA ARG A 62 -17.02 -6.66 7.45
C ARG A 62 -17.73 -7.66 6.52
N GLU A 63 -17.08 -8.09 5.42
CA GLU A 63 -17.62 -9.11 4.51
C GLU A 63 -17.85 -10.43 5.24
N GLY A 64 -16.89 -10.89 6.05
CA GLY A 64 -17.00 -12.12 6.83
C GLY A 64 -18.13 -12.05 7.86
N LEU A 65 -18.19 -10.98 8.64
CA LEU A 65 -19.25 -10.80 9.64
C LEU A 65 -20.65 -10.72 9.03
N ALA A 66 -20.80 -10.06 7.88
CA ALA A 66 -22.07 -10.02 7.15
C ALA A 66 -22.52 -11.42 6.67
N ASN A 67 -21.58 -12.36 6.55
CA ASN A 67 -21.82 -13.73 6.15
C ASN A 67 -21.67 -14.74 7.32
N GLY A 68 -21.92 -14.31 8.55
CA GLY A 68 -21.89 -15.19 9.73
C GLY A 68 -20.48 -15.69 10.09
N GLY A 69 -19.45 -14.95 9.82
CA GLY A 69 -18.04 -15.27 10.07
C GLY A 69 -17.33 -15.95 8.88
N GLN A 70 -18.01 -16.21 7.79
CA GLN A 70 -17.44 -16.94 6.67
C GLN A 70 -17.08 -16.04 5.49
N LEU A 71 -15.88 -16.19 4.97
CA LEU A 71 -15.46 -15.61 3.71
C LEU A 71 -15.48 -16.66 2.60
N PRO A 72 -15.94 -16.30 1.39
CA PRO A 72 -15.86 -17.22 0.25
C PRO A 72 -14.41 -17.51 -0.12
N ASP A 73 -14.12 -18.70 -0.64
CA ASP A 73 -12.79 -19.08 -1.14
C ASP A 73 -12.43 -18.29 -2.42
N GLN A 74 -12.19 -17.01 -2.27
CA GLN A 74 -11.97 -16.05 -3.36
C GLN A 74 -10.87 -15.06 -3.01
N THR A 75 -10.04 -14.72 -3.98
CA THR A 75 -9.04 -13.66 -3.79
C THR A 75 -9.70 -12.30 -3.94
N ARG A 76 -9.64 -11.49 -2.89
CA ARG A 76 -10.23 -10.15 -2.82
C ARG A 76 -9.18 -9.05 -2.99
N VAL A 77 -7.99 -9.28 -2.45
CA VAL A 77 -6.93 -8.29 -2.39
C VAL A 77 -5.66 -8.88 -3.00
N ILE A 78 -5.00 -8.10 -3.86
CA ILE A 78 -3.65 -8.39 -4.33
C ILE A 78 -2.73 -7.31 -3.78
N TYR A 79 -1.63 -7.75 -3.17
CA TYR A 79 -0.51 -6.88 -2.81
C TYR A 79 0.67 -7.21 -3.72
N VAL A 80 1.13 -6.20 -4.46
CA VAL A 80 2.24 -6.32 -5.40
C VAL A 80 3.42 -5.53 -4.88
N SER A 81 4.56 -6.21 -4.66
CA SER A 81 5.81 -5.57 -4.28
C SER A 81 6.94 -5.97 -5.21
N PRO A 82 7.82 -5.03 -5.60
CA PRO A 82 8.97 -5.31 -6.45
C PRO A 82 10.08 -6.11 -5.75
N LEU A 83 10.08 -6.15 -4.42
CA LEU A 83 11.14 -6.75 -3.62
C LEU A 83 10.81 -8.19 -3.24
N LYS A 84 11.81 -9.09 -3.36
CA LYS A 84 11.68 -10.49 -2.92
C LYS A 84 11.76 -10.65 -1.39
N ALA A 85 12.30 -9.67 -0.67
CA ALA A 85 12.47 -9.69 0.78
C ALA A 85 11.17 -9.32 1.54
N LEU A 86 10.05 -9.94 1.14
CA LEU A 86 8.71 -9.64 1.66
C LEU A 86 8.41 -10.24 3.05
N SER A 87 9.27 -11.15 3.55
CA SER A 87 8.90 -12.01 4.68
C SER A 87 8.67 -11.25 6.00
N ASN A 88 9.54 -10.29 6.35
CA ASN A 88 9.42 -9.55 7.59
C ASN A 88 8.27 -8.51 7.53
N ASP A 89 8.12 -7.85 6.40
CA ASP A 89 7.07 -6.84 6.23
C ASP A 89 5.68 -7.47 6.26
N ILE A 90 5.54 -8.70 5.75
CA ILE A 90 4.30 -9.46 5.79
C ILE A 90 3.97 -9.90 7.20
N ALA A 91 4.94 -10.42 7.98
CA ALA A 91 4.70 -10.82 9.34
C ALA A 91 4.18 -9.64 10.19
N LEU A 92 4.81 -8.48 10.08
CA LEU A 92 4.46 -7.30 10.87
C LEU A 92 3.19 -6.59 10.39
N ASN A 93 3.02 -6.45 9.07
CA ASN A 93 1.94 -5.63 8.50
C ASN A 93 0.70 -6.44 8.11
N LEU A 94 0.74 -7.77 8.19
CA LEU A 94 -0.36 -8.63 7.80
C LEU A 94 -0.66 -9.70 8.86
N GLU A 95 0.30 -10.55 9.23
CA GLU A 95 0.04 -11.66 10.17
C GLU A 95 -0.29 -11.18 11.58
N ALA A 96 0.47 -10.21 12.11
CA ALA A 96 0.22 -9.66 13.43
C ALA A 96 -1.14 -8.93 13.52
N PRO A 97 -1.53 -8.04 12.56
CA PRO A 97 -2.87 -7.48 12.50
C PRO A 97 -3.98 -8.55 12.42
N LEU A 98 -3.84 -9.57 11.59
CA LEU A 98 -4.84 -10.61 11.45
C LEU A 98 -5.06 -11.37 12.77
N ALA A 99 -3.99 -11.76 13.44
CA ALA A 99 -4.07 -12.45 14.73
C ALA A 99 -4.70 -11.56 15.81
N GLY A 100 -4.28 -10.29 15.90
CA GLY A 100 -4.77 -9.37 16.92
C GLY A 100 -6.24 -8.94 16.69
N ILE A 101 -6.65 -8.75 15.45
CA ILE A 101 -8.05 -8.45 15.11
C ILE A 101 -8.93 -9.68 15.38
N GLY A 102 -8.43 -10.89 15.10
CA GLY A 102 -9.13 -12.13 15.48
C GLY A 102 -9.39 -12.22 16.99
N ALA A 103 -8.40 -11.90 17.82
CA ALA A 103 -8.55 -11.81 19.25
C ALA A 103 -9.58 -10.74 19.68
N ALA A 104 -9.53 -9.56 19.06
CA ALA A 104 -10.48 -8.48 19.33
C ALA A 104 -11.93 -8.85 18.92
N LEU A 105 -12.12 -9.61 17.85
CA LEU A 105 -13.44 -10.16 17.49
C LEU A 105 -13.98 -11.08 18.57
N ALA A 106 -13.14 -12.00 19.08
CA ALA A 106 -13.52 -12.91 20.15
C ALA A 106 -13.87 -12.17 21.45
N GLU A 107 -13.10 -11.14 21.83
CA GLU A 107 -13.40 -10.28 23.00
C GLU A 107 -14.72 -9.52 22.86
N LEU A 108 -15.12 -9.17 21.64
CA LEU A 108 -16.40 -8.53 21.36
C LEU A 108 -17.56 -9.52 21.24
N GLY A 109 -17.33 -10.82 21.43
CA GLY A 109 -18.32 -11.87 21.27
C GLY A 109 -18.83 -12.03 19.82
N LEU A 110 -18.03 -11.61 18.84
CA LEU A 110 -18.35 -11.69 17.41
C LEU A 110 -17.81 -13.00 16.81
N PRO A 111 -18.40 -13.50 15.72
CA PRO A 111 -17.88 -14.65 15.01
C PRO A 111 -16.43 -14.45 14.56
N GLU A 112 -15.64 -15.53 14.61
CA GLU A 112 -14.31 -15.55 14.01
C GLU A 112 -14.41 -15.37 12.49
N VAL A 113 -13.51 -14.57 11.91
CA VAL A 113 -13.39 -14.41 10.47
C VAL A 113 -11.98 -14.85 10.05
N GLU A 114 -11.89 -16.06 9.47
CA GLU A 114 -10.63 -16.60 8.95
C GLU A 114 -10.20 -15.86 7.69
N ILE A 115 -9.24 -14.94 7.78
CA ILE A 115 -8.63 -14.27 6.62
C ILE A 115 -7.33 -14.97 6.27
N ARG A 116 -7.28 -15.60 5.10
CA ARG A 116 -6.09 -16.29 4.58
C ARG A 116 -5.28 -15.36 3.72
N ALA A 117 -4.02 -15.15 4.11
CA ALA A 117 -3.03 -14.41 3.34
C ALA A 117 -1.90 -15.35 2.91
N VAL A 118 -1.48 -15.28 1.65
CA VAL A 118 -0.42 -16.16 1.12
C VAL A 118 0.49 -15.39 0.18
N VAL A 119 1.79 -15.65 0.31
CA VAL A 119 2.82 -15.15 -0.60
C VAL A 119 2.99 -16.14 -1.76
N ARG A 120 2.88 -15.61 -2.99
CA ARG A 120 3.17 -16.38 -4.20
C ARG A 120 4.12 -15.62 -5.11
N THR A 121 5.32 -16.17 -5.25
CA THR A 121 6.39 -15.65 -6.10
C THR A 121 6.82 -16.71 -7.14
N GLY A 122 7.85 -16.39 -7.93
CA GLY A 122 8.47 -17.36 -8.84
C GLY A 122 9.05 -18.58 -8.13
N ASP A 123 9.43 -18.44 -6.87
CA ASP A 123 10.09 -19.48 -6.07
C ASP A 123 9.10 -20.37 -5.30
N THR A 124 7.79 -20.07 -5.33
CA THR A 124 6.76 -20.85 -4.65
C THR A 124 6.71 -22.28 -5.18
N PRO A 125 6.81 -23.31 -4.32
CA PRO A 125 6.82 -24.72 -4.72
C PRO A 125 5.55 -25.15 -5.47
N GLN A 126 5.67 -26.14 -6.36
CA GLN A 126 4.55 -26.64 -7.17
C GLN A 126 3.37 -27.17 -6.32
N ALA A 127 3.68 -27.85 -5.21
CA ALA A 127 2.67 -28.37 -4.29
C ALA A 127 1.83 -27.24 -3.67
N GLU A 128 2.48 -26.16 -3.27
CA GLU A 128 1.82 -24.98 -2.73
C GLU A 128 0.97 -24.27 -3.79
N ARG A 129 1.50 -24.11 -5.02
CA ARG A 129 0.72 -23.58 -6.14
C ARG A 129 -0.54 -24.41 -6.41
N ALA A 130 -0.48 -25.76 -6.26
CA ALA A 130 -1.62 -26.64 -6.40
C ALA A 130 -2.65 -26.44 -5.28
N ARG A 131 -2.19 -26.19 -4.03
CA ARG A 131 -3.04 -25.87 -2.88
C ARG A 131 -3.78 -24.56 -3.08
N LEU A 132 -3.10 -23.50 -3.54
CA LEU A 132 -3.70 -22.19 -3.83
C LEU A 132 -4.80 -22.23 -4.89
N ARG A 133 -4.71 -23.15 -5.84
CA ARG A 133 -5.77 -23.35 -6.84
C ARG A 133 -7.04 -23.97 -6.26
N ARG A 134 -6.92 -24.81 -5.23
CA ARG A 134 -8.07 -25.46 -4.58
C ARG A 134 -8.73 -24.57 -3.54
N LYS A 135 -7.93 -23.84 -2.77
CA LYS A 135 -8.38 -22.92 -1.73
C LYS A 135 -7.65 -21.57 -1.93
N PRO A 136 -8.20 -20.67 -2.77
CA PRO A 136 -7.62 -19.36 -3.00
C PRO A 136 -7.47 -18.55 -1.70
N PRO A 137 -6.38 -17.78 -1.52
CA PRO A 137 -6.25 -16.88 -0.38
C PRO A 137 -7.15 -15.66 -0.58
N HIS A 138 -7.58 -15.05 0.51
CA HIS A 138 -8.33 -13.78 0.47
C HIS A 138 -7.41 -12.61 0.11
N ILE A 139 -6.16 -12.65 0.60
CA ILE A 139 -5.08 -11.70 0.30
C ILE A 139 -3.95 -12.47 -0.37
N LEU A 140 -3.64 -12.11 -1.61
CA LEU A 140 -2.51 -12.66 -2.36
C LEU A 140 -1.38 -11.65 -2.39
N VAL A 141 -0.23 -12.01 -1.82
CA VAL A 141 0.99 -11.24 -1.91
C VAL A 141 1.85 -11.77 -3.04
N THR A 142 2.30 -10.91 -3.96
CA THR A 142 3.01 -11.36 -5.15
C THR A 142 4.00 -10.31 -5.68
N THR A 143 4.75 -10.66 -6.71
CA THR A 143 5.61 -9.74 -7.47
C THR A 143 4.98 -9.38 -8.81
N PRO A 144 5.40 -8.28 -9.48
CA PRO A 144 4.90 -7.91 -10.80
C PRO A 144 5.01 -9.06 -11.82
N GLU A 145 6.12 -9.76 -11.84
CA GLU A 145 6.38 -10.88 -12.75
C GLU A 145 5.44 -12.06 -12.49
N SER A 146 5.21 -12.36 -11.21
CA SER A 146 4.31 -13.46 -10.82
C SER A 146 2.85 -13.13 -11.12
N LEU A 147 2.43 -11.88 -10.98
CA LEU A 147 1.10 -11.42 -11.38
C LEU A 147 0.88 -11.63 -12.88
N TYR A 148 1.86 -11.24 -13.70
CA TYR A 148 1.78 -11.46 -15.15
C TYR A 148 1.65 -12.94 -15.52
N VAL A 149 2.44 -13.82 -14.90
CA VAL A 149 2.37 -15.27 -15.11
C VAL A 149 0.99 -15.82 -14.70
N LEU A 150 0.42 -15.34 -13.59
CA LEU A 150 -0.92 -15.70 -13.16
C LEU A 150 -1.97 -15.30 -14.19
N LEU A 151 -1.93 -14.09 -14.70
CA LEU A 151 -2.84 -13.59 -15.73
C LEU A 151 -2.71 -14.37 -17.06
N GLY A 152 -1.56 -14.98 -17.32
CA GLY A 152 -1.32 -15.84 -18.47
C GLY A 152 -1.91 -17.24 -18.38
N SER A 153 -2.27 -17.72 -17.17
CA SER A 153 -2.74 -19.09 -16.94
C SER A 153 -4.24 -19.16 -16.67
N ALA A 154 -4.93 -20.23 -17.13
CA ALA A 154 -6.36 -20.39 -16.88
C ALA A 154 -6.69 -20.45 -15.37
N SER A 155 -5.89 -21.20 -14.59
CA SER A 155 -6.09 -21.31 -13.14
C SER A 155 -5.77 -20.01 -12.39
N GLY A 156 -4.81 -19.23 -12.86
CA GLY A 156 -4.51 -17.92 -12.31
C GLY A 156 -5.64 -16.93 -12.59
N ARG A 157 -6.15 -16.88 -13.82
CA ARG A 157 -7.30 -16.03 -14.15
C ARG A 157 -8.55 -16.40 -13.33
N ALA A 158 -8.84 -17.69 -13.14
CA ALA A 158 -9.95 -18.12 -12.30
C ALA A 158 -9.81 -17.62 -10.84
N MET A 159 -8.58 -17.64 -10.27
CA MET A 159 -8.30 -17.14 -8.93
C MET A 159 -8.40 -15.62 -8.85
N LEU A 160 -7.92 -14.91 -9.88
CA LEU A 160 -7.83 -13.45 -9.88
C LEU A 160 -9.13 -12.73 -10.28
N GLY A 161 -10.07 -13.41 -10.94
CA GLY A 161 -11.32 -12.81 -11.44
C GLY A 161 -12.25 -12.25 -10.36
N THR A 162 -11.97 -12.49 -9.09
CA THR A 162 -12.78 -12.04 -7.95
C THR A 162 -12.13 -10.92 -7.15
N VAL A 163 -10.98 -10.40 -7.59
CA VAL A 163 -10.24 -9.32 -6.96
C VAL A 163 -11.08 -8.04 -6.95
N ARG A 164 -10.97 -7.29 -5.87
CA ARG A 164 -11.64 -5.99 -5.66
C ARG A 164 -10.65 -4.84 -5.48
N SER A 165 -9.48 -5.13 -4.90
CA SER A 165 -8.47 -4.11 -4.66
C SER A 165 -7.06 -4.60 -4.94
N VAL A 166 -6.21 -3.68 -5.37
CA VAL A 166 -4.79 -3.91 -5.61
C VAL A 166 -3.99 -2.87 -4.83
N ILE A 167 -3.03 -3.35 -4.05
CA ILE A 167 -2.05 -2.52 -3.36
C ILE A 167 -0.73 -2.69 -4.11
N VAL A 168 -0.15 -1.59 -4.58
CA VAL A 168 1.16 -1.57 -5.25
C VAL A 168 2.14 -0.89 -4.32
N ASP A 169 3.06 -1.67 -3.76
CA ASP A 169 4.09 -1.15 -2.86
C ASP A 169 5.34 -0.74 -3.61
N GLU A 170 6.07 0.22 -3.04
CA GLU A 170 7.27 0.82 -3.63
C GLU A 170 7.07 1.20 -5.11
N ILE A 171 5.87 1.71 -5.43
CA ILE A 171 5.45 2.00 -6.81
C ILE A 171 6.44 2.92 -7.54
N HIS A 172 7.12 3.80 -6.83
CA HIS A 172 8.15 4.68 -7.38
C HIS A 172 9.35 3.91 -7.96
N ALA A 173 9.70 2.75 -7.41
CA ALA A 173 10.77 1.91 -7.92
C ALA A 173 10.40 1.18 -9.22
N LEU A 174 9.14 1.26 -9.62
CA LEU A 174 8.60 0.62 -10.83
C LEU A 174 8.25 1.62 -11.92
N ALA A 175 7.91 2.87 -11.58
CA ALA A 175 7.33 3.83 -12.51
C ALA A 175 8.26 4.16 -13.71
N ASP A 176 9.57 4.13 -13.51
CA ASP A 176 10.55 4.59 -14.51
C ASP A 176 11.24 3.46 -15.30
N ASP A 177 10.82 2.20 -15.11
CA ASP A 177 11.49 1.07 -15.75
C ASP A 177 10.57 0.17 -16.59
N LYS A 178 11.16 -0.80 -17.29
CA LYS A 178 10.42 -1.79 -18.09
C LYS A 178 9.49 -2.66 -17.25
N ARG A 179 9.82 -2.89 -15.97
CA ARG A 179 8.98 -3.65 -15.04
C ARG A 179 7.71 -2.88 -14.71
N GLY A 180 7.79 -1.55 -14.65
CA GLY A 180 6.64 -0.68 -14.47
C GLY A 180 5.68 -0.72 -15.64
N SER A 181 6.17 -0.58 -16.86
CA SER A 181 5.32 -0.69 -18.05
C SER A 181 4.61 -2.06 -18.11
N HIS A 182 5.32 -3.11 -17.71
CA HIS A 182 4.77 -4.46 -17.63
C HIS A 182 3.73 -4.61 -16.52
N LEU A 183 3.96 -3.96 -15.34
CA LEU A 183 2.98 -3.94 -14.25
C LEU A 183 1.73 -3.15 -14.64
N SER A 184 1.88 -1.97 -15.24
CA SER A 184 0.75 -1.15 -15.71
C SER A 184 -0.17 -1.96 -16.62
N LEU A 185 0.40 -2.63 -17.65
CA LEU A 185 -0.37 -3.53 -18.51
C LEU A 185 -1.04 -4.68 -17.74
N SER A 186 -0.36 -5.23 -16.74
CA SER A 186 -0.91 -6.30 -15.90
C SER A 186 -2.09 -5.83 -15.06
N LEU A 187 -2.07 -4.59 -14.56
CA LEU A 187 -3.17 -3.99 -13.79
C LEU A 187 -4.40 -3.77 -14.69
N GLU A 188 -4.22 -3.27 -15.91
CA GLU A 188 -5.31 -3.11 -16.89
C GLU A 188 -5.94 -4.48 -17.26
N ARG A 189 -5.10 -5.49 -17.50
CA ARG A 189 -5.56 -6.86 -17.79
C ARG A 189 -6.30 -7.48 -16.60
N LEU A 190 -5.86 -7.19 -15.37
CA LEU A 190 -6.53 -7.66 -14.16
C LEU A 190 -7.92 -7.03 -14.03
N GLU A 191 -8.02 -5.73 -14.26
CA GLU A 191 -9.30 -5.02 -14.19
C GLU A 191 -10.27 -5.51 -15.26
N ALA A 192 -9.79 -5.67 -16.50
CA ALA A 192 -10.57 -6.26 -17.58
C ALA A 192 -11.03 -7.71 -17.25
N LEU A 193 -10.17 -8.53 -16.62
CA LEU A 193 -10.51 -9.87 -16.17
C LEU A 193 -11.62 -9.86 -15.11
N CYS A 194 -11.58 -8.90 -14.17
CA CYS A 194 -12.58 -8.78 -13.12
C CYS A 194 -13.92 -8.21 -13.61
N GLY A 195 -13.95 -7.58 -14.79
CA GLY A 195 -15.15 -6.98 -15.37
C GLY A 195 -15.74 -5.82 -14.56
N ARG A 196 -14.94 -5.19 -13.72
CA ARG A 196 -15.31 -4.07 -12.84
C ARG A 196 -14.09 -3.24 -12.46
N PRO A 197 -14.27 -1.95 -12.11
CA PRO A 197 -13.19 -1.13 -11.56
C PRO A 197 -12.60 -1.75 -10.29
N LEU A 198 -11.29 -1.72 -10.19
CA LEU A 198 -10.53 -2.16 -9.01
C LEU A 198 -10.09 -0.95 -8.19
N LEU A 199 -10.25 -1.02 -6.88
CA LEU A 199 -9.62 -0.03 -6.00
C LEU A 199 -8.09 -0.19 -6.07
N ARG A 200 -7.38 0.84 -6.52
CA ARG A 200 -5.92 0.84 -6.64
C ARG A 200 -5.32 1.72 -5.55
N ILE A 201 -4.43 1.16 -4.73
CA ILE A 201 -3.73 1.85 -3.66
C ILE A 201 -2.24 1.75 -3.96
N GLY A 202 -1.57 2.89 -4.13
CA GLY A 202 -0.13 2.99 -4.35
C GLY A 202 0.58 3.44 -3.08
N LEU A 203 1.67 2.77 -2.73
CA LEU A 203 2.55 3.16 -1.64
C LEU A 203 3.91 3.56 -2.22
N SER A 204 4.36 4.76 -1.89
CA SER A 204 5.56 5.35 -2.47
C SER A 204 6.43 5.99 -1.40
N ALA A 205 7.75 5.99 -1.58
CA ALA A 205 8.57 7.01 -0.96
C ALA A 205 8.19 8.38 -1.55
N THR A 206 8.56 9.44 -0.84
CA THR A 206 8.38 10.80 -1.34
C THR A 206 9.23 11.03 -2.60
N GLN A 207 8.59 11.05 -3.77
CA GLN A 207 9.22 11.38 -5.06
C GLN A 207 8.42 12.48 -5.77
N LYS A 208 9.10 13.22 -6.61
CA LYS A 208 8.47 14.26 -7.44
C LYS A 208 8.80 14.02 -8.92
N PRO A 209 7.84 14.25 -9.83
CA PRO A 209 6.46 14.68 -9.57
C PRO A 209 5.57 13.51 -9.13
N VAL A 210 4.84 13.67 -8.02
CA VAL A 210 3.98 12.64 -7.44
C VAL A 210 2.77 12.33 -8.34
N GLU A 211 2.34 13.28 -9.14
CA GLU A 211 1.25 13.16 -10.09
C GLU A 211 1.53 12.13 -11.19
N GLU A 212 2.79 12.00 -11.63
CA GLU A 212 3.20 10.98 -12.59
C GLU A 212 3.02 9.57 -12.02
N VAL A 213 3.40 9.39 -10.75
CA VAL A 213 3.21 8.12 -10.06
C VAL A 213 1.71 7.82 -9.87
N ALA A 214 0.90 8.84 -9.62
CA ALA A 214 -0.55 8.68 -9.54
C ALA A 214 -1.16 8.29 -10.89
N ARG A 215 -0.74 8.91 -12.01
CA ARG A 215 -1.16 8.50 -13.36
C ARG A 215 -0.77 7.07 -13.68
N PHE A 216 0.44 6.69 -13.34
CA PHE A 216 0.90 5.31 -13.50
C PHE A 216 0.03 4.32 -12.71
N LEU A 217 -0.35 4.67 -11.47
CA LEU A 217 -1.19 3.82 -10.62
C LEU A 217 -2.59 3.61 -11.21
N VAL A 218 -3.26 4.69 -11.63
CA VAL A 218 -4.67 4.62 -12.04
C VAL A 218 -4.87 4.18 -13.48
N GLY A 219 -3.85 4.30 -14.33
CA GLY A 219 -3.93 3.97 -15.75
C GLY A 219 -4.62 5.05 -16.61
N ALA A 220 -4.49 4.94 -17.93
CA ALA A 220 -4.93 5.96 -18.88
C ALA A 220 -6.45 6.18 -18.90
N GLY A 221 -7.25 5.19 -18.52
CA GLY A 221 -8.72 5.29 -18.46
C GLY A 221 -9.24 6.14 -17.30
N ASN A 222 -8.39 6.47 -16.33
CA ASN A 222 -8.74 7.23 -15.14
C ASN A 222 -7.95 8.55 -15.03
N VAL A 223 -7.61 9.13 -16.18
CA VAL A 223 -6.94 10.43 -16.30
C VAL A 223 -7.84 11.40 -17.05
N TYR A 224 -8.04 12.59 -16.52
CA TYR A 224 -9.00 13.56 -17.01
C TYR A 224 -8.30 14.88 -17.38
N PRO A 225 -8.79 15.60 -18.41
CA PRO A 225 -8.17 16.87 -18.85
C PRO A 225 -8.14 17.94 -17.77
N THR A 226 -9.16 17.98 -16.91
CA THR A 226 -9.24 18.95 -15.81
C THR A 226 -9.83 18.32 -14.54
N ARG A 227 -9.67 18.99 -13.38
CA ARG A 227 -10.34 18.57 -12.15
C ARG A 227 -11.86 18.60 -12.21
N ALA A 228 -12.43 19.44 -13.07
CA ALA A 228 -13.88 19.53 -13.23
C ALA A 228 -14.45 18.30 -13.94
N ASP A 229 -13.63 17.59 -14.72
CA ASP A 229 -14.04 16.39 -15.46
C ASP A 229 -13.97 15.12 -14.61
N LEU A 230 -13.40 15.20 -13.39
CA LEU A 230 -13.35 14.05 -12.48
C LEU A 230 -14.75 13.57 -12.09
N PRO A 231 -14.96 12.25 -11.96
CA PRO A 231 -16.21 11.69 -11.47
C PRO A 231 -16.61 12.30 -10.12
N GLN A 232 -17.85 12.77 -10.00
CA GLN A 232 -18.37 13.28 -8.74
C GLN A 232 -18.48 12.13 -7.73
N ARG A 233 -17.64 12.15 -6.70
CA ARG A 233 -17.68 11.21 -5.58
C ARG A 233 -18.27 11.91 -4.36
N PRO A 234 -18.85 11.17 -3.39
CA PRO A 234 -19.32 11.77 -2.14
C PRO A 234 -18.20 12.59 -1.51
N SER A 235 -18.46 13.87 -1.24
CA SER A 235 -17.46 14.76 -0.68
C SER A 235 -17.06 14.29 0.71
N LEU A 236 -15.79 13.96 0.88
CA LEU A 236 -15.16 13.80 2.19
C LEU A 236 -15.08 15.20 2.83
N ARG A 237 -16.13 15.61 3.54
CA ARG A 237 -16.10 16.82 4.34
C ARG A 237 -15.21 16.58 5.55
N GLY A 238 -14.03 17.15 5.56
CA GLY A 238 -13.18 17.23 6.73
C GLY A 238 -11.69 17.01 6.42
N GLY A 239 -11.02 18.04 5.95
CA GLY A 239 -9.56 18.07 5.83
C GLY A 239 -9.14 19.14 4.84
N GLY A 240 -8.58 20.24 5.35
CA GLY A 240 -8.19 21.40 4.54
C GLY A 240 -7.22 21.02 3.42
N THR A 241 -7.60 21.33 2.22
CA THR A 241 -6.78 21.23 1.01
C THR A 241 -6.05 22.56 0.76
N ASP A 242 -5.40 23.11 1.77
CA ASP A 242 -4.56 24.30 1.62
C ASP A 242 -3.09 23.87 1.53
N GLY A 243 -2.66 23.55 0.32
CA GLY A 243 -1.28 23.15 0.07
C GLY A 243 -0.93 22.91 -1.39
N VAL A 244 -1.78 23.34 -2.33
CA VAL A 244 -1.41 23.29 -3.76
C VAL A 244 -0.95 24.67 -4.19
N GLY A 245 0.37 24.90 -4.14
CA GLY A 245 0.98 26.06 -4.76
C GLY A 245 0.67 26.09 -6.25
N ALA A 246 -0.02 27.15 -6.68
CA ALA A 246 -0.26 27.42 -8.08
C ALA A 246 1.08 27.72 -8.77
N VAL A 247 1.58 26.81 -9.57
CA VAL A 247 2.67 27.07 -10.52
C VAL A 247 2.04 27.63 -11.78
N HIS A 248 2.19 28.93 -11.97
CA HIS A 248 1.89 29.61 -13.25
C HIS A 248 3.08 29.37 -14.19
N GLY A 249 2.78 28.84 -15.37
CA GLY A 249 3.71 28.86 -16.50
C GLY A 249 3.62 27.67 -17.43
N GLY A 250 2.92 27.82 -18.56
CA GLY A 250 3.00 26.90 -19.71
C GLY A 250 1.70 26.15 -19.99
N SER A 251 1.06 26.48 -21.12
CA SER A 251 -0.17 25.87 -21.64
C SER A 251 0.09 24.44 -22.15
N ALA A 252 0.30 23.52 -21.25
CA ALA A 252 0.04 22.10 -21.49
C ALA A 252 -1.16 21.73 -20.61
N SER A 253 -2.20 21.15 -21.19
CA SER A 253 -3.33 20.60 -20.42
C SER A 253 -2.79 19.58 -19.44
N ILE A 254 -2.72 19.92 -18.16
CA ILE A 254 -2.24 19.02 -17.11
C ILE A 254 -3.37 18.03 -16.85
N GLU A 255 -3.27 16.84 -17.44
CA GLU A 255 -4.19 15.75 -17.17
C GLU A 255 -4.16 15.38 -15.67
N VAL A 256 -5.36 15.30 -15.08
CA VAL A 256 -5.53 15.03 -13.65
C VAL A 256 -5.90 13.55 -13.42
N PRO A 257 -5.11 12.79 -12.68
CA PRO A 257 -5.48 11.41 -12.34
C PRO A 257 -6.65 11.38 -11.35
N ASP A 258 -7.61 10.45 -11.53
CA ASP A 258 -8.67 10.16 -10.56
C ASP A 258 -8.08 9.40 -9.36
N CYS A 259 -7.27 10.10 -8.58
CA CYS A 259 -6.51 9.56 -7.47
C CYS A 259 -6.43 10.57 -6.33
N ALA A 260 -6.73 10.14 -5.12
CA ALA A 260 -6.40 10.91 -3.92
C ALA A 260 -4.89 10.80 -3.68
N ILE A 261 -4.18 11.91 -3.72
CA ILE A 261 -2.75 11.96 -3.45
C ILE A 261 -2.54 12.44 -2.03
N VAL A 262 -1.97 11.58 -1.21
CA VAL A 262 -1.55 11.88 0.17
C VAL A 262 -0.03 12.01 0.16
N ASP A 263 0.48 13.23 0.11
CA ASP A 263 1.91 13.53 0.18
C ASP A 263 2.21 14.17 1.54
N ILE A 264 2.90 13.42 2.41
CA ILE A 264 3.26 13.89 3.76
C ILE A 264 4.57 14.69 3.75
N GLY A 265 5.28 14.69 2.62
CA GLY A 265 6.55 15.38 2.48
C GLY A 265 7.67 14.79 3.37
N TYR A 266 8.82 15.46 3.37
CA TYR A 266 9.92 15.17 4.29
C TYR A 266 9.74 15.98 5.57
N ALA A 267 8.81 15.61 6.44
CA ALA A 267 8.58 16.28 7.72
C ALA A 267 9.49 15.77 8.86
N GLN A 268 10.55 15.02 8.57
CA GLN A 268 11.59 14.75 9.58
C GLN A 268 12.48 15.99 9.69
N GLN A 269 12.35 16.70 10.80
CA GLN A 269 13.42 17.62 11.24
C GLN A 269 14.68 16.75 11.43
N ARG A 270 15.58 16.81 10.46
CA ARG A 270 16.89 16.19 10.59
C ARG A 270 17.80 17.22 11.22
N ASP A 271 18.23 16.97 12.44
CA ASP A 271 19.35 17.67 13.02
C ASP A 271 20.64 17.07 12.42
N LEU A 272 21.10 17.67 11.33
CA LEU A 272 22.30 17.22 10.63
C LEU A 272 23.43 18.18 11.03
N ALA A 273 24.36 17.69 11.84
CA ALA A 273 25.60 18.38 12.16
C ALA A 273 26.78 17.70 11.45
N LEU A 274 27.67 18.50 10.87
CA LEU A 274 28.95 18.04 10.39
C LEU A 274 29.95 18.17 11.54
N GLU A 275 30.37 17.06 12.12
CA GLU A 275 31.42 17.04 13.11
C GLU A 275 32.75 16.62 12.48
N LEU A 276 33.79 17.38 12.74
CA LEU A 276 35.15 17.03 12.40
C LEU A 276 35.84 16.46 13.65
N PRO A 277 36.66 15.40 13.49
CA PRO A 277 37.49 14.93 14.60
C PRO A 277 38.41 16.05 15.06
N PRO A 278 38.78 16.11 16.36
CA PRO A 278 39.64 17.18 16.91
C PRO A 278 41.07 17.17 16.35
N THR A 279 41.43 16.10 15.65
CA THR A 279 42.74 15.98 14.97
C THR A 279 42.61 16.33 13.49
N PRO A 280 43.63 16.99 12.87
CA PRO A 280 43.59 17.32 11.44
C PRO A 280 43.33 16.09 10.57
N LEU A 281 42.45 16.20 9.61
CA LEU A 281 42.16 15.16 8.63
C LEU A 281 43.40 14.95 7.73
N SER A 282 43.92 13.74 7.69
CA SER A 282 44.94 13.31 6.75
C SER A 282 44.35 12.44 5.65
N ALA A 283 45.05 12.27 4.52
CA ALA A 283 44.57 11.46 3.39
C ALA A 283 44.31 9.99 3.78
N VAL A 284 44.90 9.52 4.88
CA VAL A 284 44.65 8.20 5.48
C VAL A 284 44.42 8.44 6.97
N MET A 285 43.23 8.08 7.45
CA MET A 285 42.85 8.22 8.88
C MET A 285 43.62 7.16 9.69
N SER A 286 44.22 7.60 10.80
CA SER A 286 44.87 6.69 11.77
C SER A 286 43.82 5.86 12.55
N ASN A 287 44.24 4.75 13.16
CA ASN A 287 43.35 3.97 14.02
C ASN A 287 42.75 4.79 15.19
N GLU A 288 43.54 5.71 15.74
CA GLU A 288 43.08 6.61 16.80
C GLU A 288 41.99 7.58 16.31
N GLN A 289 42.08 8.06 15.07
CA GLN A 289 41.01 8.88 14.46
C GLN A 289 39.74 8.07 14.21
N TRP A 290 39.86 6.83 13.78
CA TRP A 290 38.73 5.92 13.64
C TRP A 290 38.06 5.62 14.98
N GLU A 291 38.83 5.38 16.05
CA GLU A 291 38.26 5.21 17.39
C GLU A 291 37.46 6.43 17.85
N GLN A 292 37.95 7.64 17.60
CA GLN A 292 37.23 8.89 17.92
C GLN A 292 35.91 9.01 17.15
N VAL A 293 35.87 8.57 15.89
CA VAL A 293 34.65 8.54 15.09
C VAL A 293 33.67 7.50 15.62
N TYR A 294 34.15 6.30 15.95
CA TYR A 294 33.30 5.23 16.48
C TYR A 294 32.68 5.55 17.84
N VAL A 295 33.43 6.18 18.74
CA VAL A 295 32.90 6.62 20.04
C VAL A 295 31.75 7.63 19.91
N ARG A 296 31.68 8.38 18.79
CA ARG A 296 30.61 9.36 18.52
C ARG A 296 29.42 8.77 17.77
N LEU A 297 29.56 7.60 17.16
CA LEU A 297 28.50 6.91 16.42
C LEU A 297 27.63 5.99 17.29
N VAL A 298 28.00 5.78 18.54
CA VAL A 298 27.27 5.03 19.56
C VAL A 298 26.49 5.99 20.45
#